data_07a420749fb55f62678119e61f14533f
#
_entry.id   07a420749fb55f62678119e61f14533f
#
_cell.length_a   1.000
_cell.length_b   1.000
_cell.length_c   1.000
_cell.angle_alpha   90.00
_cell.angle_beta   90.00
_cell.angle_gamma   90.00
#
_symmetry.space_group_name_H-M   'P 1'
#
loop_
_entity.id
_entity.type
_entity.pdbx_description
1 polymer ?
#
loop_
_entity_poly.entity_id
_entity_poly.type
_entity_poly.pdbx_seq_one_letter_code
_entity_poly.pdbx_strand_id
1 'polypeptide(L)'
;MRICIDAGHYGKYNRSPAVPEYYESDMNWKLHLLLKKELEKYGFEVVTTRADKNKDLGLNARGKASKGCDLFLSLHSNAVGSSVNEDVDYVAVYHLYEDDGTDIDERSKALAQKLAPVISRVMGVKQAPKVCSRRGSGDWNGDGVLNDNYYSVLNGARLVGTPGLIIEHSFHTQTRATKWLMDDQNLEKLAKAEAEVIAEFYGMKQTKTPELGLPMLRQGDTGGTVRALQALLRGYGYSLTVDGIFGPKTANAVECFQEDNDLDADAIVGPLTWAALMGLE
;
A
#
# COMPACT_ATOMS: atom_id res chain seq x y z
N MET A 1 -9.38 -5.76 -9.41
CA MET A 1 -7.98 -5.46 -9.84
C MET A 1 -7.06 -5.74 -8.67
N ARG A 2 -5.90 -6.30 -8.93
CA ARG A 2 -4.98 -6.78 -7.90
C ARG A 2 -3.65 -6.06 -7.95
N ILE A 3 -3.18 -5.53 -6.82
CA ILE A 3 -1.93 -4.79 -6.70
C ILE A 3 -0.98 -5.51 -5.74
N CYS A 4 0.29 -5.65 -6.11
CA CYS A 4 1.33 -6.16 -5.24
C CYS A 4 2.20 -5.02 -4.75
N ILE A 5 2.31 -4.84 -3.43
CA ILE A 5 3.17 -3.83 -2.82
C ILE A 5 4.37 -4.50 -2.16
N ASP A 6 5.56 -3.98 -2.44
CA ASP A 6 6.81 -4.34 -1.81
C ASP A 6 7.28 -3.21 -0.89
N ALA A 7 7.44 -3.50 0.40
CA ALA A 7 8.18 -2.63 1.29
C ALA A 7 9.68 -2.86 1.04
N GLY A 8 10.37 -1.91 0.45
CA GLY A 8 11.80 -2.02 0.16
C GLY A 8 12.63 -2.36 1.40
N HIS A 9 13.69 -3.13 1.22
CA HIS A 9 14.57 -3.60 2.28
C HIS A 9 13.89 -4.49 3.35
N TYR A 10 14.54 -4.75 4.49
CA TYR A 10 14.02 -5.55 5.60
C TYR A 10 14.77 -5.22 6.90
N GLY A 11 14.23 -5.59 8.03
CA GLY A 11 14.85 -5.38 9.33
C GLY A 11 15.13 -3.90 9.60
N LYS A 12 16.37 -3.57 9.96
CA LYS A 12 16.89 -2.20 10.08
C LYS A 12 17.95 -1.95 9.01
N TYR A 13 17.53 -1.47 7.86
CA TYR A 13 18.37 -1.25 6.68
C TYR A 13 18.32 0.20 6.21
N ASN A 14 19.42 0.69 5.64
CA ASN A 14 19.61 2.05 5.16
C ASN A 14 19.27 3.11 6.23
N ARG A 15 20.18 3.20 7.21
CA ARG A 15 20.12 4.26 8.23
C ARG A 15 20.45 5.59 7.62
N SER A 16 19.67 6.61 7.91
CA SER A 16 19.95 7.97 7.45
C SER A 16 21.21 8.53 8.12
N PRO A 17 22.13 9.13 7.36
CA PRO A 17 23.22 9.90 7.94
C PRO A 17 22.77 11.26 8.50
N ALA A 18 21.63 11.79 8.01
CA ALA A 18 21.10 13.09 8.41
C ALA A 18 20.26 13.00 9.70
N VAL A 19 19.54 11.90 9.90
CA VAL A 19 18.69 11.63 11.07
C VAL A 19 18.90 10.19 11.50
N PRO A 20 19.77 9.93 12.48
CA PRO A 20 20.20 8.57 12.85
C PRO A 20 19.11 7.63 13.35
N GLU A 21 17.96 8.15 13.75
CA GLU A 21 16.78 7.37 14.19
C GLU A 21 15.99 6.79 13.00
N TYR A 22 16.18 7.35 11.80
CA TYR A 22 15.51 6.90 10.59
C TYR A 22 16.20 5.68 9.98
N TYR A 23 15.39 4.71 9.64
CA TYR A 23 15.75 3.58 8.76
C TYR A 23 14.77 3.53 7.59
N GLU A 24 15.29 3.47 6.38
CA GLU A 24 14.46 3.36 5.18
C GLU A 24 13.50 2.17 5.24
N SER A 25 13.98 1.02 5.70
CA SER A 25 13.17 -0.19 5.86
C SER A 25 11.98 -0.03 6.82
N ASP A 26 12.11 0.79 7.88
CA ASP A 26 11.02 1.04 8.82
C ASP A 26 9.96 1.96 8.19
N MET A 27 10.38 2.99 7.46
CA MET A 27 9.48 3.87 6.72
C MET A 27 8.72 3.12 5.62
N ASN A 28 9.44 2.37 4.78
CA ASN A 28 8.83 1.56 3.71
C ASN A 28 7.79 0.58 4.27
N TRP A 29 8.08 -0.03 5.43
CA TRP A 29 7.13 -0.94 6.08
C TRP A 29 5.87 -0.23 6.56
N LYS A 30 5.98 0.96 7.15
CA LYS A 30 4.82 1.75 7.56
C LYS A 30 4.00 2.19 6.34
N LEU A 31 4.67 2.77 5.35
CA LEU A 31 4.01 3.32 4.17
C LEU A 31 3.25 2.25 3.38
N HIS A 32 3.83 1.02 3.22
CA HIS A 32 3.14 -0.04 2.46
C HIS A 32 1.85 -0.49 3.15
N LEU A 33 1.80 -0.53 4.48
CA LEU A 33 0.58 -0.87 5.22
C LEU A 33 -0.50 0.21 5.07
N LEU A 34 -0.08 1.49 5.13
CA LEU A 34 -0.98 2.61 4.91
C LEU A 34 -1.50 2.64 3.47
N LEU A 35 -0.63 2.45 2.48
CA LEU A 35 -1.01 2.43 1.08
C LEU A 35 -1.94 1.25 0.76
N LYS A 36 -1.67 0.05 1.32
CA LYS A 36 -2.57 -1.09 1.23
C LYS A 36 -3.97 -0.71 1.70
N LYS A 37 -4.10 -0.17 2.91
CA LYS A 37 -5.37 0.25 3.49
C LYS A 37 -6.10 1.30 2.64
N GLU A 38 -5.38 2.26 2.07
CA GLU A 38 -5.98 3.28 1.21
C GLU A 38 -6.46 2.71 -0.14
N LEU A 39 -5.69 1.81 -0.77
CA LEU A 39 -6.06 1.15 -2.02
C LEU A 39 -7.29 0.26 -1.86
N GLU A 40 -7.40 -0.46 -0.74
CA GLU A 40 -8.55 -1.31 -0.43
C GLU A 40 -9.87 -0.51 -0.36
N LYS A 41 -9.83 0.76 0.04
CA LYS A 41 -11.01 1.66 -0.03
C LYS A 41 -11.53 1.91 -1.45
N TYR A 42 -10.72 1.68 -2.46
CA TYR A 42 -11.09 1.77 -3.88
C TYR A 42 -11.45 0.40 -4.49
N GLY A 43 -11.52 -0.65 -3.67
CA GLY A 43 -11.87 -1.99 -4.11
C GLY A 43 -10.71 -2.75 -4.80
N PHE A 44 -9.46 -2.35 -4.58
CA PHE A 44 -8.32 -3.15 -5.00
C PHE A 44 -8.11 -4.33 -4.05
N GLU A 45 -7.84 -5.49 -4.60
CA GLU A 45 -7.21 -6.58 -3.85
C GLU A 45 -5.72 -6.27 -3.71
N VAL A 46 -5.21 -6.15 -2.50
CA VAL A 46 -3.82 -5.79 -2.26
C VAL A 46 -3.07 -6.91 -1.57
N VAL A 47 -2.05 -7.42 -2.24
CA VAL A 47 -1.10 -8.39 -1.70
C VAL A 47 0.24 -7.72 -1.41
N THR A 48 0.99 -8.27 -0.48
CA THR A 48 2.31 -7.76 -0.11
C THR A 48 3.36 -8.83 -0.34
N THR A 49 4.57 -8.43 -0.68
CA THR A 49 5.67 -9.39 -0.95
C THR A 49 6.11 -10.14 0.29
N ARG A 50 5.88 -9.58 1.48
CA ARG A 50 6.29 -10.16 2.76
C ARG A 50 5.25 -9.89 3.84
N ALA A 51 5.05 -10.88 4.72
CA ALA A 51 4.20 -10.77 5.91
C ALA A 51 4.98 -10.36 7.17
N ASP A 52 6.32 -10.36 7.13
CA ASP A 52 7.19 -10.06 8.27
C ASP A 52 8.30 -9.10 7.85
N LYS A 53 8.38 -7.95 8.53
CA LYS A 53 9.34 -6.90 8.20
C LYS A 53 10.81 -7.31 8.40
N ASN A 54 11.06 -8.31 9.23
CA ASN A 54 12.41 -8.76 9.56
C ASN A 54 12.91 -9.90 8.68
N LYS A 55 12.04 -10.47 7.84
CA LYS A 55 12.42 -11.52 6.88
C LYS A 55 12.75 -10.90 5.54
N ASP A 56 13.87 -11.31 4.98
CA ASP A 56 14.24 -10.94 3.62
C ASP A 56 13.49 -11.81 2.59
N LEU A 57 13.29 -11.22 1.43
CA LEU A 57 12.95 -11.92 0.20
C LEU A 57 13.85 -11.33 -0.90
N GLY A 58 14.59 -12.17 -1.59
CA GLY A 58 15.54 -11.73 -2.62
C GLY A 58 14.87 -10.86 -3.70
N LEU A 59 15.58 -9.86 -4.21
CA LEU A 59 15.02 -8.79 -5.04
C LEU A 59 14.19 -9.31 -6.23
N ASN A 60 14.70 -10.26 -6.97
CA ASN A 60 13.96 -10.86 -8.10
C ASN A 60 12.71 -11.63 -7.62
N ALA A 61 12.77 -12.29 -6.48
CA ALA A 61 11.63 -13.01 -5.90
C ALA A 61 10.54 -12.03 -5.43
N ARG A 62 10.90 -10.83 -4.94
CA ARG A 62 9.93 -9.77 -4.60
C ARG A 62 9.12 -9.38 -5.84
N GLY A 63 9.78 -9.08 -6.95
CA GLY A 63 9.10 -8.77 -8.21
C GLY A 63 8.21 -9.92 -8.69
N LYS A 64 8.71 -11.17 -8.65
CA LYS A 64 7.94 -12.36 -9.06
C LYS A 64 6.71 -12.63 -8.19
N ALA A 65 6.68 -12.14 -6.94
CA ALA A 65 5.50 -12.24 -6.08
C ALA A 65 4.28 -11.50 -6.66
N SER A 66 4.49 -10.59 -7.61
CA SER A 66 3.41 -9.87 -8.32
C SER A 66 2.73 -10.70 -9.42
N LYS A 67 3.03 -11.99 -9.57
CA LYS A 67 2.40 -12.82 -10.59
C LYS A 67 0.86 -12.78 -10.48
N GLY A 68 0.20 -12.43 -11.57
CA GLY A 68 -1.25 -12.29 -11.64
C GLY A 68 -1.79 -10.98 -11.02
N CYS A 69 -0.92 -10.04 -10.70
CA CYS A 69 -1.30 -8.68 -10.32
C CYS A 69 -1.31 -7.75 -11.54
N ASP A 70 -2.09 -6.69 -11.46
CA ASP A 70 -2.20 -5.64 -12.48
C ASP A 70 -1.11 -4.57 -12.32
N LEU A 71 -0.48 -4.51 -11.14
CA LEU A 71 0.57 -3.55 -10.80
C LEU A 71 1.48 -4.11 -9.69
N PHE A 72 2.76 -3.80 -9.80
CA PHE A 72 3.77 -3.99 -8.76
C PHE A 72 4.36 -2.65 -8.32
N LEU A 73 4.38 -2.37 -7.02
CA LEU A 73 4.93 -1.15 -6.43
C LEU A 73 5.99 -1.51 -5.40
N SER A 74 7.22 -1.03 -5.58
CA SER A 74 8.28 -1.13 -4.58
C SER A 74 8.57 0.24 -3.99
N LEU A 75 8.40 0.38 -2.67
CA LEU A 75 8.48 1.65 -1.95
C LEU A 75 9.86 1.82 -1.33
N HIS A 76 10.46 2.99 -1.52
CA HIS A 76 11.82 3.33 -1.13
C HIS A 76 11.99 4.80 -0.75
N SER A 77 13.11 5.13 -0.13
CA SER A 77 13.69 6.46 -0.08
C SER A 77 15.15 6.41 -0.53
N ASN A 78 15.53 7.32 -1.41
CA ASN A 78 16.83 7.34 -2.08
C ASN A 78 17.96 7.82 -1.18
N ALA A 79 19.21 7.66 -1.66
CA ALA A 79 20.41 8.18 -1.03
C ALA A 79 21.38 8.76 -2.07
N VAL A 80 22.12 9.81 -1.69
CA VAL A 80 23.27 10.31 -2.45
C VAL A 80 24.52 10.00 -1.63
N GLY A 81 25.15 8.87 -1.94
CA GLY A 81 26.30 8.40 -1.16
C GLY A 81 25.95 8.02 0.27
N SER A 82 26.91 8.15 1.19
CA SER A 82 26.78 7.76 2.60
C SER A 82 26.79 8.94 3.58
N SER A 83 26.85 10.18 3.06
CA SER A 83 26.91 11.40 3.87
C SER A 83 25.67 12.25 3.68
N VAL A 84 25.46 13.20 4.60
CA VAL A 84 24.39 14.19 4.49
C VAL A 84 24.56 15.01 3.20
N ASN A 85 23.46 15.16 2.47
CA ASN A 85 23.39 15.98 1.26
C ASN A 85 22.10 16.80 1.26
N GLU A 86 22.22 18.09 1.56
CA GLU A 86 21.08 19.01 1.66
C GLU A 86 20.64 19.60 0.31
N ASP A 87 21.41 19.37 -0.75
CA ASP A 87 21.17 19.94 -2.08
C ASP A 87 20.24 19.07 -2.94
N VAL A 88 20.10 17.78 -2.62
CA VAL A 88 19.31 16.84 -3.41
C VAL A 88 18.00 16.49 -2.70
N ASP A 89 16.89 16.98 -3.27
CA ASP A 89 15.55 16.81 -2.71
C ASP A 89 14.50 16.76 -3.84
N TYR A 90 14.31 15.56 -4.43
CA TYR A 90 13.31 15.29 -5.44
C TYR A 90 12.74 13.87 -5.30
N VAL A 91 11.53 13.66 -5.81
CA VAL A 91 10.93 12.34 -5.97
C VAL A 91 11.40 11.72 -7.28
N ALA A 92 11.78 10.44 -7.25
CA ALA A 92 12.06 9.68 -8.45
C ALA A 92 11.16 8.45 -8.54
N VAL A 93 10.55 8.24 -9.70
CA VAL A 93 9.78 7.01 -9.97
C VAL A 93 10.45 6.30 -11.12
N TYR A 94 10.96 5.10 -10.84
CA TYR A 94 11.56 4.23 -11.85
C TYR A 94 10.50 3.27 -12.37
N HIS A 95 10.32 3.26 -13.69
CA HIS A 95 9.47 2.31 -14.40
C HIS A 95 10.29 1.24 -15.12
N LEU A 96 9.64 0.24 -15.64
CA LEU A 96 10.27 -0.80 -16.43
C LEU A 96 11.02 -0.16 -17.61
N TYR A 97 12.24 -0.63 -17.84
CA TYR A 97 13.02 -0.37 -19.04
C TYR A 97 12.94 -1.63 -19.91
N GLU A 98 12.22 -1.54 -20.98
CA GLU A 98 12.14 -2.64 -21.93
C GLU A 98 11.54 -2.19 -23.26
N ASP A 99 11.98 -2.88 -24.31
CA ASP A 99 11.51 -2.69 -25.68
C ASP A 99 11.25 -4.09 -26.28
N ASP A 100 10.41 -4.86 -25.61
CA ASP A 100 10.09 -6.25 -25.99
C ASP A 100 8.75 -6.41 -26.71
N GLY A 101 8.14 -5.27 -27.09
CA GLY A 101 6.85 -5.24 -27.77
C GLY A 101 5.64 -5.52 -26.89
N THR A 102 5.82 -5.55 -25.56
CA THR A 102 4.70 -5.59 -24.61
C THR A 102 4.30 -4.18 -24.20
N ASP A 103 3.10 -4.01 -23.64
CA ASP A 103 2.60 -2.72 -23.16
C ASP A 103 2.88 -2.45 -21.67
N ILE A 104 3.57 -3.37 -20.98
CA ILE A 104 3.76 -3.27 -19.52
C ILE A 104 4.72 -2.15 -19.14
N ASP A 105 5.72 -1.86 -19.94
CA ASP A 105 6.66 -0.76 -19.76
C ASP A 105 5.98 0.59 -20.00
N GLU A 106 5.20 0.73 -21.05
CA GLU A 106 4.42 1.94 -21.35
C GLU A 106 3.36 2.21 -20.28
N ARG A 107 2.67 1.17 -19.77
CA ARG A 107 1.72 1.29 -18.67
C ARG A 107 2.42 1.73 -17.39
N SER A 108 3.59 1.14 -17.07
CA SER A 108 4.41 1.53 -15.95
C SER A 108 4.83 3.00 -16.04
N LYS A 109 5.32 3.43 -17.19
CA LYS A 109 5.74 4.81 -17.48
C LYS A 109 4.57 5.80 -17.34
N ALA A 110 3.42 5.46 -17.93
CA ALA A 110 2.23 6.32 -17.87
C ALA A 110 1.77 6.56 -16.43
N LEU A 111 1.78 5.53 -15.58
CA LEU A 111 1.46 5.68 -14.16
C LEU A 111 2.54 6.48 -13.41
N ALA A 112 3.82 6.22 -13.68
CA ALA A 112 4.93 6.96 -13.08
C ALA A 112 4.82 8.47 -13.34
N GLN A 113 4.43 8.87 -14.56
CA GLN A 113 4.22 10.26 -14.95
C GLN A 113 3.07 10.94 -14.17
N LYS A 114 2.08 10.18 -13.71
CA LYS A 114 0.99 10.69 -12.86
C LYS A 114 1.39 10.74 -11.39
N LEU A 115 2.07 9.71 -10.89
CA LEU A 115 2.47 9.61 -9.48
C LEU A 115 3.54 10.64 -9.08
N ALA A 116 4.62 10.75 -9.84
CA ALA A 116 5.77 11.54 -9.45
C ALA A 116 5.45 13.02 -9.13
N PRO A 117 4.63 13.75 -9.92
CA PRO A 117 4.26 15.14 -9.59
C PRO A 117 3.39 15.26 -8.34
N VAL A 118 2.49 14.28 -8.10
CA VAL A 118 1.59 14.30 -6.94
C VAL A 118 2.38 14.05 -5.66
N ILE A 119 3.21 13.02 -5.64
CA ILE A 119 4.11 12.71 -4.51
C ILE A 119 5.01 13.92 -4.19
N SER A 120 5.63 14.50 -5.22
CA SER A 120 6.49 15.69 -5.10
C SER A 120 5.76 16.86 -4.45
N ARG A 121 4.53 17.11 -4.85
CA ARG A 121 3.68 18.19 -4.28
C ARG A 121 3.33 17.91 -2.82
N VAL A 122 2.92 16.68 -2.51
CA VAL A 122 2.54 16.27 -1.14
C VAL A 122 3.72 16.37 -0.19
N MET A 123 4.91 15.94 -0.62
CA MET A 123 6.12 16.02 0.17
C MET A 123 6.73 17.43 0.23
N GLY A 124 6.32 18.36 -0.65
CA GLY A 124 6.86 19.69 -0.74
C GLY A 124 8.37 19.70 -1.04
N VAL A 125 8.82 18.81 -1.92
CA VAL A 125 10.24 18.72 -2.30
C VAL A 125 10.66 19.93 -3.15
N LYS A 126 11.95 20.27 -3.11
CA LYS A 126 12.46 21.50 -3.73
C LYS A 126 12.66 21.39 -5.24
N GLN A 127 12.98 20.20 -5.72
CA GLN A 127 13.32 19.97 -7.13
C GLN A 127 12.19 19.25 -7.87
N ALA A 128 12.17 19.43 -9.19
CA ALA A 128 11.20 18.74 -10.04
C ALA A 128 11.34 17.23 -9.92
N PRO A 129 10.21 16.49 -9.91
CA PRO A 129 10.24 15.04 -9.87
C PRO A 129 10.87 14.44 -11.13
N LYS A 130 11.41 13.25 -11.01
CA LYS A 130 11.98 12.50 -12.12
C LYS A 130 11.19 11.22 -12.37
N VAL A 131 10.89 10.99 -13.64
CA VAL A 131 10.39 9.71 -14.14
C VAL A 131 11.50 9.08 -14.96
N CYS A 132 11.96 7.92 -14.54
CA CYS A 132 13.17 7.30 -15.03
C CYS A 132 12.95 5.82 -15.36
N SER A 133 13.72 5.33 -16.32
CA SER A 133 14.03 3.91 -16.46
C SER A 133 15.54 3.73 -16.44
N ARG A 134 16.02 2.55 -16.11
CA ARG A 134 17.46 2.28 -16.10
C ARG A 134 17.75 0.95 -16.73
N ARG A 135 18.48 1.00 -17.83
CA ARG A 135 19.01 -0.17 -18.53
C ARG A 135 20.09 -0.86 -17.67
N GLY A 136 19.99 -2.16 -17.53
CA GLY A 136 21.04 -3.03 -17.02
C GLY A 136 21.98 -3.50 -18.14
N SER A 137 22.89 -4.40 -17.76
CA SER A 137 23.83 -5.05 -18.69
C SER A 137 23.68 -6.57 -18.65
N GLY A 138 22.57 -7.09 -18.14
CA GLY A 138 22.26 -8.51 -18.04
C GLY A 138 21.17 -8.93 -19.00
N ASP A 139 21.13 -10.23 -19.29
CA ASP A 139 20.03 -10.93 -19.95
C ASP A 139 19.33 -11.79 -18.89
N TRP A 140 18.30 -11.23 -18.24
CA TRP A 140 17.56 -11.91 -17.17
C TRP A 140 16.31 -12.61 -17.69
N ASN A 141 15.88 -12.25 -18.91
CA ASN A 141 14.71 -12.82 -19.58
C ASN A 141 15.07 -13.97 -20.52
N GLY A 142 16.35 -14.10 -20.91
CA GLY A 142 16.84 -15.18 -21.76
C GLY A 142 16.61 -14.97 -23.25
N ASP A 143 16.39 -13.71 -23.69
CA ASP A 143 16.17 -13.37 -25.13
C ASP A 143 17.48 -13.20 -25.92
N GLY A 144 18.62 -13.26 -25.26
CA GLY A 144 19.95 -13.09 -25.84
C GLY A 144 20.39 -11.63 -25.95
N VAL A 145 19.62 -10.67 -25.42
CA VAL A 145 19.96 -9.25 -25.47
C VAL A 145 20.30 -8.72 -24.07
N LEU A 146 21.47 -8.08 -23.92
CA LEU A 146 21.94 -7.54 -22.64
C LEU A 146 21.35 -6.14 -22.38
N ASN A 147 20.04 -6.07 -22.13
CA ASN A 147 19.32 -4.79 -22.02
C ASN A 147 18.24 -4.75 -20.93
N ASP A 148 18.13 -5.77 -20.11
CA ASP A 148 17.11 -5.85 -19.07
C ASP A 148 17.18 -4.71 -18.05
N ASN A 149 16.18 -4.63 -17.19
CA ASN A 149 16.14 -3.64 -16.13
C ASN A 149 17.36 -3.72 -15.20
N TYR A 150 17.91 -2.59 -14.86
CA TYR A 150 19.00 -2.49 -13.87
C TYR A 150 18.57 -3.00 -12.49
N TYR A 151 17.31 -2.77 -12.13
CA TYR A 151 16.77 -3.15 -10.82
C TYR A 151 16.19 -4.57 -10.87
N SER A 152 16.82 -5.50 -10.15
CA SER A 152 16.39 -6.91 -10.11
C SER A 152 14.94 -7.10 -9.65
N VAL A 153 14.39 -6.19 -8.83
CA VAL A 153 13.00 -6.24 -8.40
C VAL A 153 12.05 -5.97 -9.57
N LEU A 154 12.40 -5.04 -10.46
CA LEU A 154 11.63 -4.76 -11.68
C LEU A 154 11.76 -5.90 -12.70
N ASN A 155 12.95 -6.51 -12.83
CA ASN A 155 13.12 -7.72 -13.63
C ASN A 155 12.20 -8.85 -13.17
N GLY A 156 12.08 -9.03 -11.84
CA GLY A 156 11.16 -10.01 -11.28
C GLY A 156 9.70 -9.79 -11.67
N ALA A 157 9.23 -8.55 -11.63
CA ALA A 157 7.87 -8.18 -12.03
C ALA A 157 7.66 -8.39 -13.54
N ARG A 158 8.61 -7.96 -14.36
CA ARG A 158 8.58 -8.15 -15.81
C ARG A 158 8.50 -9.63 -16.20
N LEU A 159 9.33 -10.49 -15.60
CA LEU A 159 9.34 -11.93 -15.86
C LEU A 159 8.00 -12.64 -15.63
N VAL A 160 7.09 -12.01 -14.90
CA VAL A 160 5.73 -12.51 -14.66
C VAL A 160 4.66 -11.66 -15.36
N GLY A 161 5.06 -10.73 -16.24
CA GLY A 161 4.17 -9.90 -17.04
C GLY A 161 3.44 -8.81 -16.25
N THR A 162 3.99 -8.36 -15.12
CA THR A 162 3.37 -7.34 -14.28
C THR A 162 4.03 -5.98 -14.48
N PRO A 163 3.27 -4.91 -14.83
CA PRO A 163 3.77 -3.54 -14.81
C PRO A 163 4.35 -3.19 -13.44
N GLY A 164 5.56 -2.62 -13.39
CA GLY A 164 6.27 -2.41 -12.14
C GLY A 164 6.87 -1.02 -11.99
N LEU A 165 6.84 -0.50 -10.76
CA LEU A 165 7.44 0.76 -10.36
C LEU A 165 8.29 0.60 -9.10
N ILE A 166 9.40 1.35 -9.03
CA ILE A 166 10.06 1.70 -7.77
C ILE A 166 9.77 3.18 -7.51
N ILE A 167 9.25 3.49 -6.34
CA ILE A 167 8.96 4.86 -5.92
C ILE A 167 9.98 5.27 -4.88
N GLU A 168 10.80 6.28 -5.20
CA GLU A 168 11.80 6.87 -4.31
C GLU A 168 11.25 8.18 -3.74
N HIS A 169 10.81 8.11 -2.49
CA HIS A 169 10.20 9.22 -1.76
C HIS A 169 11.27 10.19 -1.25
N SER A 170 11.89 10.94 -2.18
CA SER A 170 13.03 11.82 -1.92
C SER A 170 14.24 11.05 -1.34
N PHE A 171 15.07 11.71 -0.54
CA PHE A 171 16.37 11.18 -0.13
C PHE A 171 16.52 11.18 1.39
N HIS A 172 16.82 10.01 1.96
CA HIS A 172 17.08 9.90 3.40
C HIS A 172 18.50 10.42 3.79
N THR A 173 19.26 10.89 2.83
CA THR A 173 20.49 11.68 3.05
C THR A 173 20.23 13.17 3.24
N GLN A 174 18.97 13.63 3.06
CA GLN A 174 18.53 15.02 3.18
C GLN A 174 17.69 15.20 4.44
N THR A 175 18.06 16.13 5.32
CA THR A 175 17.48 16.28 6.66
C THR A 175 15.98 16.57 6.65
N ARG A 176 15.51 17.50 5.81
CA ARG A 176 14.10 17.87 5.73
C ARG A 176 13.24 16.67 5.27
N ALA A 177 13.67 16.02 4.18
CA ALA A 177 12.94 14.89 3.62
C ALA A 177 12.87 13.73 4.62
N THR A 178 13.97 13.42 5.30
CA THR A 178 14.02 12.36 6.31
C THR A 178 13.06 12.65 7.46
N LYS A 179 13.08 13.87 8.02
CA LYS A 179 12.15 14.27 9.09
C LYS A 179 10.69 14.21 8.63
N TRP A 180 10.42 14.60 7.39
CA TRP A 180 9.09 14.53 6.80
C TRP A 180 8.59 13.09 6.70
N LEU A 181 9.46 12.15 6.29
CA LEU A 181 9.15 10.71 6.17
C LEU A 181 9.05 9.98 7.51
N MET A 182 9.50 10.59 8.61
CA MET A 182 9.33 10.05 9.97
C MET A 182 7.97 10.37 10.59
N ASP A 183 7.26 11.34 10.06
CA ASP A 183 5.97 11.79 10.59
C ASP A 183 4.85 10.90 10.04
N ASP A 184 4.15 10.20 10.94
CA ASP A 184 3.09 9.25 10.57
C ASP A 184 1.92 9.96 9.87
N GLN A 185 1.57 11.20 10.22
CA GLN A 185 0.51 11.97 9.53
C GLN A 185 0.90 12.31 8.09
N ASN A 186 2.20 12.54 7.85
CA ASN A 186 2.69 12.76 6.51
C ASN A 186 2.65 11.49 5.66
N LEU A 187 2.99 10.33 6.25
CA LEU A 187 2.87 9.04 5.57
C LEU A 187 1.41 8.69 5.24
N GLU A 188 0.47 9.01 6.13
CA GLU A 188 -0.98 8.86 5.85
C GLU A 188 -1.42 9.73 4.66
N LYS A 189 -1.02 11.01 4.62
CA LYS A 189 -1.30 11.91 3.49
C LYS A 189 -0.69 11.39 2.19
N LEU A 190 0.52 10.86 2.26
CA LEU A 190 1.25 10.32 1.12
C LEU A 190 0.54 9.08 0.56
N ALA A 191 0.25 8.10 1.42
CA ALA A 191 -0.46 6.88 1.06
C ALA A 191 -1.82 7.17 0.41
N LYS A 192 -2.58 8.12 0.99
CA LYS A 192 -3.86 8.55 0.43
C LYS A 192 -3.71 9.15 -0.97
N ALA A 193 -2.75 10.06 -1.16
CA ALA A 193 -2.54 10.71 -2.46
C ALA A 193 -2.06 9.71 -3.53
N GLU A 194 -1.20 8.77 -3.17
CA GLU A 194 -0.77 7.71 -4.08
C GLU A 194 -1.94 6.80 -4.48
N ALA A 195 -2.75 6.37 -3.50
CA ALA A 195 -3.93 5.55 -3.77
C ALA A 195 -4.95 6.27 -4.68
N GLU A 196 -5.17 7.58 -4.48
CA GLU A 196 -6.05 8.39 -5.33
C GLU A 196 -5.57 8.41 -6.79
N VAL A 197 -4.27 8.63 -7.02
CA VAL A 197 -3.69 8.64 -8.38
C VAL A 197 -3.78 7.26 -9.03
N ILE A 198 -3.50 6.20 -8.28
CA ILE A 198 -3.57 4.83 -8.79
C ILE A 198 -5.02 4.48 -9.12
N ALA A 199 -5.96 4.81 -8.24
CA ALA A 199 -7.38 4.58 -8.46
C ALA A 199 -7.89 5.33 -9.70
N GLU A 200 -7.55 6.61 -9.86
CA GLU A 200 -7.88 7.39 -11.04
C GLU A 200 -7.32 6.76 -12.33
N PHE A 201 -6.05 6.33 -12.28
CA PHE A 201 -5.38 5.71 -13.44
C PHE A 201 -6.09 4.44 -13.92
N TYR A 202 -6.58 3.63 -12.99
CA TYR A 202 -7.31 2.39 -13.30
C TYR A 202 -8.83 2.56 -13.39
N GLY A 203 -9.35 3.78 -13.25
CA GLY A 203 -10.78 4.07 -13.31
C GLY A 203 -11.57 3.52 -12.12
N MET A 204 -10.89 3.23 -11.02
CA MET A 204 -11.51 2.78 -9.77
C MET A 204 -12.09 3.96 -9.00
N LYS A 205 -13.25 3.77 -8.43
CA LYS A 205 -13.88 4.79 -7.56
C LYS A 205 -13.82 4.32 -6.13
N GLN A 206 -13.61 5.27 -5.22
CA GLN A 206 -13.71 4.94 -3.80
C GLN A 206 -15.09 4.33 -3.53
N THR A 207 -15.09 3.13 -2.98
CA THR A 207 -16.29 2.57 -2.40
C THR A 207 -16.66 3.48 -1.25
N LYS A 208 -17.78 4.19 -1.39
CA LYS A 208 -18.27 5.03 -0.30
C LYS A 208 -18.57 4.10 0.86
N THR A 209 -17.69 4.08 1.85
CA THR A 209 -18.08 3.55 3.16
C THR A 209 -19.22 4.47 3.62
N PRO A 210 -20.43 3.98 3.82
CA PRO A 210 -21.52 4.83 4.24
C PRO A 210 -21.15 5.48 5.58
N GLU A 211 -21.05 6.82 5.64
CA GLU A 211 -20.99 7.52 6.92
C GLU A 211 -22.37 7.46 7.56
N LEU A 212 -22.64 6.33 8.20
CA LEU A 212 -23.94 6.08 8.85
C LEU A 212 -24.10 6.84 10.17
N GLY A 213 -23.06 7.57 10.61
CA GLY A 213 -23.07 8.26 11.91
C GLY A 213 -23.27 7.33 13.11
N LEU A 214 -23.12 6.02 12.91
CA LEU A 214 -23.26 5.03 13.95
C LEU A 214 -21.92 4.81 14.65
N PRO A 215 -21.91 4.60 15.98
CA PRO A 215 -20.69 4.38 16.72
C PRO A 215 -20.05 3.04 16.34
N MET A 216 -18.73 2.97 16.42
CA MET A 216 -18.04 1.68 16.46
C MET A 216 -18.44 0.95 17.73
N LEU A 217 -18.71 -0.37 17.59
CA LEU A 217 -19.02 -1.24 18.73
C LEU A 217 -18.03 -2.41 18.79
N ARG A 218 -17.67 -2.80 20.03
CA ARG A 218 -16.76 -3.91 20.30
C ARG A 218 -17.12 -4.57 21.63
N GLN A 219 -16.52 -5.69 21.90
CA GLN A 219 -16.74 -6.40 23.17
C GLN A 219 -16.44 -5.49 24.38
N GLY A 220 -17.38 -5.46 25.31
CA GLY A 220 -17.38 -4.59 26.49
C GLY A 220 -18.34 -3.41 26.39
N ASP A 221 -18.77 -3.03 25.18
CA ASP A 221 -19.74 -1.95 25.01
C ASP A 221 -21.15 -2.37 25.47
N THR A 222 -21.95 -1.36 25.86
CA THR A 222 -23.32 -1.56 26.36
C THR A 222 -24.26 -0.48 25.87
N GLY A 223 -25.57 -0.76 25.87
CA GLY A 223 -26.59 0.26 25.62
C GLY A 223 -27.50 0.01 24.43
N GLY A 224 -28.20 1.07 24.00
CA GLY A 224 -29.22 0.99 22.97
C GLY A 224 -28.70 0.57 21.59
N THR A 225 -27.52 1.06 21.21
CA THR A 225 -26.90 0.69 19.92
C THR A 225 -26.46 -0.77 19.89
N VAL A 226 -26.01 -1.32 21.04
CA VAL A 226 -25.74 -2.75 21.14
C VAL A 226 -27.02 -3.59 21.03
N ARG A 227 -28.14 -3.14 21.59
CA ARG A 227 -29.44 -3.79 21.40
C ARG A 227 -29.86 -3.80 19.94
N ALA A 228 -29.66 -2.67 19.24
CA ALA A 228 -29.96 -2.58 17.80
C ALA A 228 -29.10 -3.55 16.98
N LEU A 229 -27.81 -3.61 17.25
CA LEU A 229 -26.89 -4.58 16.66
C LEU A 229 -27.38 -6.03 16.88
N GLN A 230 -27.65 -6.38 18.13
CA GLN A 230 -28.12 -7.73 18.48
C GLN A 230 -29.45 -8.10 17.78
N ALA A 231 -30.35 -7.13 17.65
CA ALA A 231 -31.60 -7.32 16.93
C ALA A 231 -31.38 -7.58 15.43
N LEU A 232 -30.48 -6.83 14.79
CA LEU A 232 -30.09 -7.04 13.40
C LEU A 232 -29.44 -8.41 13.19
N LEU A 233 -28.45 -8.78 13.99
CA LEU A 233 -27.80 -10.10 13.93
C LEU A 233 -28.82 -11.25 14.11
N ARG A 234 -29.81 -11.11 14.99
CA ARG A 234 -30.92 -12.07 15.09
C ARG A 234 -31.75 -12.12 13.83
N GLY A 235 -31.98 -10.99 13.18
CA GLY A 235 -32.65 -10.94 11.86
C GLY A 235 -31.94 -11.75 10.80
N TYR A 236 -30.62 -11.79 10.85
CA TYR A 236 -29.76 -12.62 9.99
C TYR A 236 -29.65 -14.09 10.45
N GLY A 237 -30.30 -14.46 11.55
CA GLY A 237 -30.36 -15.86 12.00
C GLY A 237 -29.39 -16.24 13.12
N TYR A 238 -28.56 -15.28 13.57
CA TYR A 238 -27.62 -15.55 14.68
C TYR A 238 -28.35 -15.66 16.02
N SER A 239 -28.11 -16.76 16.76
CA SER A 239 -28.82 -17.05 18.01
C SER A 239 -28.19 -16.31 19.19
N LEU A 240 -28.71 -15.12 19.56
CA LEU A 240 -28.30 -14.34 20.73
C LEU A 240 -29.45 -13.61 21.43
N THR A 241 -29.20 -13.22 22.68
CA THR A 241 -30.12 -12.42 23.47
C THR A 241 -29.93 -10.95 23.16
N VAL A 242 -31.03 -10.19 23.05
CA VAL A 242 -31.00 -8.73 22.88
C VAL A 242 -31.01 -8.09 24.28
N ASP A 243 -29.87 -8.13 24.96
CA ASP A 243 -29.69 -7.63 26.32
C ASP A 243 -29.01 -6.26 26.41
N GLY A 244 -28.41 -5.81 25.28
CA GLY A 244 -27.66 -4.56 25.20
C GLY A 244 -26.26 -4.65 25.78
N ILE A 245 -25.70 -5.85 25.93
CA ILE A 245 -24.34 -6.09 26.38
C ILE A 245 -23.55 -6.77 25.24
N PHE A 246 -22.51 -6.11 24.76
CA PHE A 246 -21.61 -6.69 23.76
C PHE A 246 -20.66 -7.68 24.47
N GLY A 247 -21.22 -8.84 24.83
CA GLY A 247 -20.45 -9.92 25.44
C GLY A 247 -19.82 -10.86 24.41
N PRO A 248 -19.16 -11.96 24.87
CA PRO A 248 -18.48 -12.91 23.97
C PRO A 248 -19.42 -13.54 22.93
N LYS A 249 -20.70 -13.77 23.27
CA LYS A 249 -21.68 -14.30 22.30
C LYS A 249 -21.99 -13.30 21.19
N THR A 250 -22.09 -12.03 21.53
CA THR A 250 -22.31 -10.97 20.53
C THR A 250 -21.05 -10.82 19.66
N ALA A 251 -19.85 -10.87 20.26
CA ALA A 251 -18.59 -10.82 19.51
C ALA A 251 -18.49 -11.95 18.47
N ASN A 252 -18.74 -13.18 18.90
CA ASN A 252 -18.73 -14.34 17.98
C ASN A 252 -19.80 -14.23 16.88
N ALA A 253 -20.98 -13.70 17.18
CA ALA A 253 -22.00 -13.49 16.15
C ALA A 253 -21.61 -12.40 15.13
N VAL A 254 -20.89 -11.35 15.58
CA VAL A 254 -20.33 -10.32 14.69
C VAL A 254 -19.25 -10.92 13.81
N GLU A 255 -18.33 -11.68 14.37
CA GLU A 255 -17.24 -12.33 13.65
C GLU A 255 -17.78 -13.27 12.56
N CYS A 256 -18.74 -14.16 12.89
CA CYS A 256 -19.42 -15.01 11.91
C CYS A 256 -20.17 -14.21 10.83
N PHE A 257 -20.85 -13.12 11.22
CA PHE A 257 -21.52 -12.25 10.25
C PHE A 257 -20.52 -11.59 9.30
N GLN A 258 -19.38 -11.17 9.80
CA GLN A 258 -18.31 -10.58 9.01
C GLN A 258 -17.74 -11.60 8.01
N GLU A 259 -17.47 -12.85 8.46
CA GLU A 259 -17.05 -13.95 7.57
C GLU A 259 -18.08 -14.24 6.48
N ASP A 260 -19.37 -14.34 6.84
CA ASP A 260 -20.48 -14.64 5.91
C ASP A 260 -20.69 -13.52 4.85
N ASN A 261 -20.14 -12.33 5.09
CA ASN A 261 -20.26 -11.14 4.21
C ASN A 261 -18.93 -10.65 3.65
N ASP A 262 -17.89 -11.48 3.62
CA ASP A 262 -16.55 -11.16 3.09
C ASP A 262 -15.92 -9.90 3.73
N LEU A 263 -16.19 -9.64 5.01
CA LEU A 263 -15.59 -8.56 5.80
C LEU A 263 -14.43 -9.09 6.66
N ASP A 264 -13.57 -8.17 7.14
CA ASP A 264 -12.56 -8.52 8.13
C ASP A 264 -13.24 -9.02 9.42
N ALA A 265 -13.04 -10.30 9.77
CA ALA A 265 -13.64 -10.95 10.94
C ALA A 265 -12.87 -10.59 12.22
N ASP A 266 -13.00 -9.34 12.66
CA ASP A 266 -12.31 -8.75 13.82
C ASP A 266 -13.21 -8.56 15.05
N ALA A 267 -14.49 -8.96 14.93
CA ALA A 267 -15.54 -8.75 15.94
C ALA A 267 -15.76 -7.27 16.30
N ILE A 268 -15.34 -6.32 15.46
CA ILE A 268 -15.57 -4.87 15.64
C ILE A 268 -16.62 -4.41 14.64
N VAL A 269 -17.72 -3.84 15.12
CA VAL A 269 -18.77 -3.28 14.26
C VAL A 269 -18.40 -1.86 13.86
N GLY A 270 -17.69 -1.75 12.75
CA GLY A 270 -17.33 -0.50 12.10
C GLY A 270 -18.35 -0.10 11.00
N PRO A 271 -18.07 0.97 10.24
CA PRO A 271 -18.97 1.44 9.20
C PRO A 271 -19.32 0.41 8.13
N LEU A 272 -18.36 -0.44 7.74
CA LEU A 272 -18.61 -1.53 6.76
C LEU A 272 -19.54 -2.60 7.33
N THR A 273 -19.29 -3.03 8.56
CA THR A 273 -20.15 -4.01 9.24
C THR A 273 -21.58 -3.47 9.43
N TRP A 274 -21.71 -2.18 9.81
CA TRP A 274 -23.02 -1.53 9.87
C TRP A 274 -23.71 -1.47 8.53
N ALA A 275 -22.98 -1.13 7.45
CA ALA A 275 -23.55 -1.08 6.10
C ALA A 275 -24.08 -2.44 5.68
N ALA A 276 -23.31 -3.50 5.86
CA ALA A 276 -23.73 -4.86 5.54
C ALA A 276 -24.95 -5.30 6.37
N LEU A 277 -24.94 -5.00 7.69
CA LEU A 277 -26.10 -5.29 8.56
C LEU A 277 -27.39 -4.57 8.13
N MET A 278 -27.26 -3.43 7.44
CA MET A 278 -28.39 -2.64 6.96
C MET A 278 -28.73 -2.92 5.48
N GLY A 279 -27.99 -3.82 4.80
CA GLY A 279 -28.15 -4.10 3.37
C GLY A 279 -27.85 -2.89 2.47
N LEU A 280 -26.91 -2.06 2.88
CA LEU A 280 -26.43 -0.91 2.12
C LEU A 280 -25.15 -1.29 1.39
N GLU A 281 -25.26 -1.64 0.11
CA GLU A 281 -24.16 -1.93 -0.81
C GLU A 281 -23.59 -0.65 -1.46
#